data_a776eec2fc2dc45896545e8515622db8
#
_entry.id   a776eec2fc2dc45896545e8515622db8
#
_cell.length_a   1.000
_cell.length_b   1.000
_cell.length_c   1.000
_cell.angle_alpha   90.00
_cell.angle_beta   90.00
_cell.angle_gamma   90.00
#
_symmetry.space_group_name_H-M   'P 1'
#
loop_
_entity.id
_entity.type
_entity.pdbx_description
1 polymer ?
#
loop_
_entity_poly.entity_id
_entity_poly.type
_entity_poly.pdbx_seq_one_letter_code
_entity_poly.pdbx_strand_id
1 'polypeptide(L)'
;MKRLCFAVAAICLGAGAETISVPAGKTVSVEPGRRFAGDVLVKEGEGALDLTGAVLANEGMDIRAGAVRFAADASESAVTARFLRFDVRETRPGKKGPPEYASSGSQFSEFRLYRGGKALPMPQGAKAMNGNPSMREGPQKALDGDLKTKCYFNPLIVDLGEDVTFDGYSFVTANDAIGRDPRSWTLAAGTETGGDIAWSTVGSVNGFEAPKTRFTEAGKIFPVKLNDVVPANYPVTVGAKGRLVLAGASETLERCAGEGLIVLENATVDFAPQATFSGSVAGGGAVNWRK
;
A
#
# COMPACT_ATOMS: atom_id res chain seq x y z
N MET A 1 33.28 9.50 21.11
CA MET A 1 32.22 9.46 20.12
C MET A 1 32.85 9.37 18.73
N LYS A 2 32.97 8.18 18.16
CA LYS A 2 33.48 7.98 16.78
C LYS A 2 32.30 8.15 15.81
N ARG A 3 32.32 9.22 15.02
CA ARG A 3 31.40 9.38 13.88
C ARG A 3 31.76 8.30 12.86
N LEU A 4 30.85 7.35 12.66
CA LEU A 4 30.92 6.42 11.55
C LEU A 4 30.58 7.22 10.29
N CYS A 5 31.60 7.47 9.44
CA CYS A 5 31.35 7.94 8.08
C CYS A 5 30.78 6.76 7.30
N PHE A 6 29.47 6.81 7.00
CA PHE A 6 28.88 5.93 6.01
C PHE A 6 29.53 6.26 4.65
N ALA A 7 30.08 5.25 4.00
CA ALA A 7 30.50 5.36 2.60
C ALA A 7 29.21 5.60 1.77
N VAL A 8 29.03 6.84 1.39
CA VAL A 8 27.86 7.32 0.66
C VAL A 8 27.81 6.57 -0.67
N ALA A 9 26.70 5.85 -0.91
CA ALA A 9 26.29 5.53 -2.26
C ALA A 9 26.22 6.87 -3.03
N ALA A 10 26.91 6.97 -4.16
CA ALA A 10 26.85 8.18 -4.96
C ALA A 10 25.44 8.30 -5.50
N ILE A 11 24.68 9.27 -5.00
CA ILE A 11 23.38 9.66 -5.56
C ILE A 11 23.70 10.71 -6.62
N CYS A 12 23.66 10.32 -7.89
CA CYS A 12 23.71 11.27 -9.00
C CYS A 12 22.30 11.71 -9.32
N LEU A 13 21.96 12.95 -8.99
CA LEU A 13 20.78 13.64 -9.48
C LEU A 13 21.09 14.16 -10.88
N GLY A 14 20.89 13.34 -11.90
CA GLY A 14 20.83 13.80 -13.29
C GLY A 14 19.39 14.15 -13.65
N ALA A 15 19.18 15.11 -14.53
CA ALA A 15 17.86 15.36 -15.11
C ALA A 15 17.42 14.07 -15.82
N GLY A 16 16.49 13.30 -15.21
CA GLY A 16 15.86 12.14 -15.82
C GLY A 16 15.91 10.81 -15.06
N ALA A 17 16.81 10.56 -14.10
CA ALA A 17 16.80 9.32 -13.31
C ALA A 17 17.56 9.46 -11.98
N GLU A 18 17.02 8.93 -10.89
CA GLU A 18 17.76 8.79 -9.65
C GLU A 18 18.56 7.48 -9.69
N THR A 19 19.88 7.58 -9.71
CA THR A 19 20.76 6.41 -9.74
C THR A 19 21.37 6.15 -8.36
N ILE A 20 21.18 4.92 -7.84
CA ILE A 20 21.81 4.44 -6.61
C ILE A 20 22.78 3.31 -6.93
N SER A 21 24.07 3.58 -6.77
CA SER A 21 25.13 2.57 -6.94
C SER A 21 25.55 2.04 -5.58
N VAL A 22 25.45 0.74 -5.40
CA VAL A 22 25.85 0.05 -4.15
C VAL A 22 27.03 -0.89 -4.45
N PRO A 23 28.20 -0.70 -3.82
CA PRO A 23 29.38 -1.54 -4.04
C PRO A 23 29.13 -3.00 -3.63
N ALA A 24 29.88 -3.93 -4.23
CA ALA A 24 29.86 -5.35 -3.88
C ALA A 24 30.04 -5.57 -2.36
N GLY A 25 29.28 -6.52 -1.81
CA GLY A 25 29.32 -6.86 -0.38
C GLY A 25 28.76 -5.79 0.57
N LYS A 26 28.15 -4.72 0.05
CA LYS A 26 27.47 -3.70 0.85
C LYS A 26 25.95 -3.81 0.68
N THR A 27 25.24 -3.45 1.75
CA THR A 27 23.80 -3.23 1.72
C THR A 27 23.53 -1.80 2.17
N VAL A 28 22.70 -1.10 1.43
CA VAL A 28 22.18 0.22 1.78
C VAL A 28 20.68 0.07 2.00
N SER A 29 20.22 0.41 3.20
CA SER A 29 18.79 0.48 3.51
C SER A 29 18.33 1.91 3.48
N VAL A 30 17.18 2.16 2.91
CA VAL A 30 16.54 3.47 2.96
C VAL A 30 15.72 3.60 4.25
N GLU A 31 15.57 4.83 4.72
CA GLU A 31 14.68 5.10 5.85
C GLU A 31 13.23 4.79 5.46
N PRO A 32 12.46 4.11 6.34
CA PRO A 32 11.05 3.89 6.11
C PRO A 32 10.31 5.20 5.84
N GLY A 33 9.42 5.20 4.85
CA GLY A 33 8.70 6.40 4.41
C GLY A 33 9.49 7.30 3.45
N ARG A 34 10.76 6.97 3.11
CA ARG A 34 11.45 7.71 2.05
C ARG A 34 10.66 7.62 0.75
N ARG A 35 10.33 8.77 0.20
CA ARG A 35 9.60 8.88 -1.08
C ARG A 35 10.59 9.00 -2.23
N PHE A 36 10.48 8.12 -3.20
CA PHE A 36 11.08 8.26 -4.53
C PHE A 36 10.03 8.89 -5.44
N ALA A 37 10.38 9.98 -6.09
CA ALA A 37 9.48 10.71 -6.99
C ALA A 37 10.23 11.16 -8.24
N GLY A 38 9.52 11.43 -9.32
CA GLY A 38 10.12 11.81 -10.59
C GLY A 38 10.37 10.63 -11.52
N ASP A 39 11.51 10.62 -12.19
CA ASP A 39 11.84 9.62 -13.20
C ASP A 39 12.20 8.23 -12.63
N VAL A 40 12.70 7.36 -13.47
CA VAL A 40 13.04 5.98 -13.12
C VAL A 40 14.14 5.90 -12.06
N LEU A 41 13.95 5.07 -11.03
CA LEU A 41 15.00 4.71 -10.09
C LEU A 41 15.92 3.66 -10.70
N VAL A 42 17.21 3.98 -10.86
CA VAL A 42 18.20 3.06 -11.40
C VAL A 42 19.08 2.50 -10.29
N LYS A 43 19.12 1.17 -10.14
CA LYS A 43 20.00 0.47 -9.22
C LYS A 43 21.21 -0.09 -9.98
N GLU A 44 22.40 0.37 -9.59
CA GLU A 44 23.70 -0.10 -10.12
C GLU A 44 24.60 -0.66 -9.02
N GLY A 45 25.73 -1.25 -9.46
CA GLY A 45 26.70 -1.89 -8.58
C GLY A 45 26.20 -3.22 -8.02
N GLU A 46 27.13 -4.07 -7.57
CA GLU A 46 26.87 -5.48 -7.22
C GLU A 46 26.29 -5.68 -5.81
N GLY A 47 26.24 -4.63 -4.98
CA GLY A 47 25.66 -4.67 -3.64
C GLY A 47 24.13 -4.66 -3.64
N ALA A 48 23.54 -4.65 -2.45
CA ALA A 48 22.10 -4.68 -2.26
C ALA A 48 21.54 -3.30 -1.83
N LEU A 49 20.41 -2.94 -2.38
CA LEU A 49 19.58 -1.81 -1.95
C LEU A 49 18.31 -2.36 -1.31
N ASP A 50 18.11 -2.06 -0.03
CA ASP A 50 16.88 -2.43 0.69
C ASP A 50 15.92 -1.24 0.69
N LEU A 51 14.81 -1.43 0.00
CA LEU A 51 13.72 -0.46 -0.16
C LEU A 51 12.51 -0.79 0.72
N THR A 52 12.70 -1.62 1.74
CA THR A 52 11.61 -1.97 2.67
C THR A 52 11.04 -0.71 3.31
N GLY A 53 9.74 -0.51 3.18
CA GLY A 53 9.04 0.68 3.69
C GLY A 53 9.22 1.97 2.88
N ALA A 54 9.90 1.93 1.72
CA ALA A 54 9.97 3.09 0.82
C ALA A 54 8.64 3.35 0.12
N VAL A 55 8.41 4.61 -0.27
CA VAL A 55 7.26 5.03 -1.09
C VAL A 55 7.72 5.21 -2.53
N LEU A 56 7.24 4.35 -3.43
CA LEU A 56 7.58 4.36 -4.85
C LEU A 56 6.58 5.22 -5.63
N ALA A 57 6.91 6.49 -5.81
CA ALA A 57 6.06 7.48 -6.51
C ALA A 57 6.70 7.98 -7.81
N ASN A 58 7.76 7.32 -8.26
CA ASN A 58 8.48 7.60 -9.49
C ASN A 58 7.94 6.73 -10.65
N GLU A 59 8.46 6.94 -11.86
CA GLU A 59 7.95 6.29 -13.07
C GLU A 59 8.27 4.79 -13.19
N GLY A 60 9.17 4.25 -12.35
CA GLY A 60 9.53 2.83 -12.36
C GLY A 60 10.92 2.58 -11.81
N MET A 61 11.40 1.33 -11.93
CA MET A 61 12.68 0.88 -11.46
C MET A 61 13.44 0.06 -12.51
N ASP A 62 14.73 0.34 -12.64
CA ASP A 62 15.66 -0.42 -13.49
C ASP A 62 16.78 -1.00 -12.62
N ILE A 63 16.77 -2.32 -12.42
CA ILE A 63 17.76 -3.06 -11.60
C ILE A 63 18.83 -3.60 -12.55
N ARG A 64 19.84 -2.80 -12.83
CA ARG A 64 20.91 -3.17 -13.78
C ARG A 64 21.89 -4.18 -13.23
N ALA A 65 22.23 -4.07 -11.93
CA ALA A 65 23.15 -4.98 -11.28
C ALA A 65 22.92 -5.05 -9.76
N GLY A 66 23.37 -6.15 -9.12
CA GLY A 66 23.20 -6.40 -7.70
C GLY A 66 21.76 -6.70 -7.33
N ALA A 67 21.32 -6.34 -6.14
CA ALA A 67 20.00 -6.67 -5.65
C ALA A 67 19.21 -5.43 -5.23
N VAL A 68 17.91 -5.44 -5.49
CA VAL A 68 16.92 -4.63 -4.79
C VAL A 68 16.05 -5.56 -3.96
N ARG A 69 15.89 -5.24 -2.68
CA ARG A 69 15.10 -6.02 -1.75
C ARG A 69 13.89 -5.24 -1.28
N PHE A 70 12.77 -5.89 -1.29
CA PHE A 70 11.55 -5.48 -0.61
C PHE A 70 11.15 -6.57 0.38
N ALA A 71 10.86 -6.19 1.61
CA ALA A 71 10.33 -7.12 2.57
C ALA A 71 8.97 -6.64 3.06
N ALA A 72 8.01 -7.55 3.10
CA ALA A 72 6.85 -7.38 3.96
C ALA A 72 7.30 -7.70 5.37
N ASP A 73 7.85 -6.71 6.07
CA ASP A 73 8.33 -6.92 7.42
C ASP A 73 7.15 -7.20 8.36
N ALA A 74 7.16 -8.40 8.92
CA ALA A 74 6.16 -8.77 9.93
C ALA A 74 6.35 -8.02 11.26
N SER A 75 7.49 -7.35 11.46
CA SER A 75 7.82 -6.58 12.67
C SER A 75 7.54 -5.09 12.56
N GLU A 76 7.48 -4.53 11.34
CA GLU A 76 7.11 -3.14 11.11
C GLU A 76 5.82 -3.06 10.27
N SER A 77 4.70 -3.13 10.98
CA SER A 77 3.37 -3.00 10.40
C SER A 77 2.97 -1.56 10.09
N ALA A 78 3.91 -0.69 9.72
CA ALA A 78 3.60 0.68 9.34
C ALA A 78 3.62 0.86 7.83
N VAL A 79 2.63 1.57 7.32
CA VAL A 79 2.48 1.94 5.91
C VAL A 79 2.52 3.45 5.81
N THR A 80 3.27 3.96 4.85
CA THR A 80 3.25 5.38 4.49
C THR A 80 2.50 5.54 3.17
N ALA A 81 1.43 6.32 3.17
CA ALA A 81 0.63 6.57 1.98
C ALA A 81 -0.06 7.93 2.03
N ARG A 82 -0.29 8.50 0.85
CA ARG A 82 -1.15 9.68 0.66
C ARG A 82 -2.57 9.30 0.30
N PHE A 83 -2.75 8.24 -0.48
CA PHE A 83 -4.07 7.82 -0.94
C PHE A 83 -4.51 6.54 -0.25
N LEU A 84 -5.79 6.47 0.11
CA LEU A 84 -6.39 5.31 0.73
C LEU A 84 -7.68 4.93 0.00
N ARG A 85 -7.93 3.61 -0.11
CA ARG A 85 -9.18 3.07 -0.61
C ARG A 85 -9.69 1.99 0.34
N PHE A 86 -10.81 2.28 0.98
CA PHE A 86 -11.53 1.32 1.82
C PHE A 86 -12.72 0.78 1.04
N ASP A 87 -12.67 -0.50 0.71
CA ASP A 87 -13.61 -1.17 -0.17
C ASP A 87 -14.34 -2.27 0.59
N VAL A 88 -15.61 -2.03 0.91
CA VAL A 88 -16.45 -2.99 1.64
C VAL A 88 -17.04 -3.99 0.65
N ARG A 89 -16.76 -5.26 0.87
CA ARG A 89 -17.22 -6.39 0.06
C ARG A 89 -18.48 -7.04 0.63
N GLU A 90 -18.65 -6.96 1.94
CA GLU A 90 -19.79 -7.53 2.63
C GLU A 90 -20.18 -6.65 3.81
N THR A 91 -21.49 -6.44 3.98
CA THR A 91 -22.06 -5.79 5.17
C THR A 91 -22.63 -6.84 6.12
N ARG A 92 -22.99 -6.43 7.33
CA ARG A 92 -23.55 -7.32 8.35
C ARG A 92 -24.74 -8.13 7.79
N PRO A 93 -24.89 -9.44 8.12
CA PRO A 93 -26.04 -10.25 7.73
C PRO A 93 -27.35 -9.67 8.26
N GLY A 94 -28.37 -9.67 7.41
CA GLY A 94 -29.68 -9.07 7.70
C GLY A 94 -30.22 -8.22 6.57
N LYS A 95 -29.35 -7.66 5.73
CA LYS A 95 -29.75 -7.28 4.36
C LYS A 95 -29.46 -8.47 3.45
N LYS A 96 -30.53 -9.18 3.09
CA LYS A 96 -30.47 -10.18 2.02
C LYS A 96 -30.26 -9.42 0.70
N GLY A 97 -29.07 -9.54 0.14
CA GLY A 97 -28.74 -9.04 -1.19
C GLY A 97 -27.42 -9.63 -1.66
N PRO A 98 -27.25 -9.79 -2.97
CA PRO A 98 -26.00 -10.26 -3.52
C PRO A 98 -24.84 -9.30 -3.20
N PRO A 99 -23.58 -9.76 -3.30
CA PRO A 99 -22.38 -8.96 -2.99
C PRO A 99 -22.32 -7.59 -3.66
N GLU A 100 -22.96 -7.43 -4.82
CA GLU A 100 -23.10 -6.16 -5.51
C GLU A 100 -23.87 -5.07 -4.73
N TYR A 101 -24.64 -5.43 -3.71
CA TYR A 101 -25.31 -4.46 -2.84
C TYR A 101 -24.40 -3.94 -1.71
N ALA A 102 -23.31 -4.62 -1.40
CA ALA A 102 -22.27 -4.07 -0.53
C ALA A 102 -21.61 -2.86 -1.19
N SER A 103 -21.55 -2.84 -2.54
CA SER A 103 -20.95 -1.76 -3.32
C SER A 103 -21.67 -0.40 -3.20
N SER A 104 -22.94 -0.37 -2.80
CA SER A 104 -23.73 0.87 -2.74
C SER A 104 -24.29 1.20 -1.35
N GLY A 105 -23.96 0.44 -0.31
CA GLY A 105 -24.73 0.48 0.91
C GLY A 105 -23.99 0.27 2.23
N SER A 106 -22.70 0.48 2.30
CA SER A 106 -21.96 0.49 3.57
C SER A 106 -22.01 1.86 4.23
N GLN A 107 -21.98 1.88 5.56
CA GLN A 107 -22.00 3.14 6.32
C GLN A 107 -21.11 3.08 7.56
N PHE A 108 -20.54 4.21 7.93
CA PHE A 108 -19.88 4.49 9.21
C PHE A 108 -19.82 6.00 9.44
N SER A 109 -19.60 6.44 10.69
CA SER A 109 -19.50 7.86 11.00
C SER A 109 -18.12 8.41 10.70
N GLU A 110 -17.06 7.72 11.13
CA GLU A 110 -15.69 8.17 11.00
C GLU A 110 -14.76 7.05 10.56
N PHE A 111 -13.79 7.38 9.73
CA PHE A 111 -12.63 6.56 9.43
C PHE A 111 -11.41 7.12 10.17
N ARG A 112 -10.64 6.27 10.84
CA ARG A 112 -9.52 6.68 11.69
C ARG A 112 -8.27 5.90 11.39
N LEU A 113 -7.13 6.61 11.39
CA LEU A 113 -5.79 6.03 11.30
C LEU A 113 -5.14 6.01 12.67
N TYR A 114 -4.25 5.05 12.89
CA TYR A 114 -3.56 4.83 14.15
C TYR A 114 -2.06 4.64 13.93
N ARG A 115 -1.25 5.04 14.94
CA ARG A 115 0.15 4.69 15.03
C ARG A 115 0.51 4.41 16.48
N GLY A 116 1.13 3.24 16.74
CA GLY A 116 1.46 2.79 18.09
C GLY A 116 0.23 2.75 19.01
N GLY A 117 -0.93 2.35 18.49
CA GLY A 117 -2.19 2.28 19.23
C GLY A 117 -2.87 3.63 19.52
N LYS A 118 -2.31 4.74 19.04
CA LYS A 118 -2.88 6.09 19.21
C LYS A 118 -3.54 6.56 17.92
N ALA A 119 -4.74 7.13 18.02
CA ALA A 119 -5.39 7.73 16.87
C ALA A 119 -4.58 8.92 16.34
N LEU A 120 -4.39 8.96 15.04
CA LEU A 120 -3.79 10.10 14.35
C LEU A 120 -4.88 11.14 14.05
N PRO A 121 -4.57 12.43 14.13
CA PRO A 121 -5.46 13.45 13.59
C PRO A 121 -5.57 13.26 12.07
N MET A 122 -6.76 13.41 11.52
CA MET A 122 -6.94 13.47 10.08
C MET A 122 -6.24 14.73 9.55
N PRO A 123 -5.38 14.64 8.51
CA PRO A 123 -4.74 15.82 7.95
C PRO A 123 -5.77 16.87 7.51
N GLN A 124 -5.46 18.14 7.69
CA GLN A 124 -6.36 19.24 7.35
C GLN A 124 -6.72 19.28 5.87
N GLY A 125 -5.83 18.79 5.01
CA GLY A 125 -6.03 18.67 3.56
C GLY A 125 -6.78 17.42 3.12
N ALA A 126 -7.16 16.53 4.04
CA ALA A 126 -7.80 15.26 3.69
C ALA A 126 -9.18 15.48 3.05
N LYS A 127 -9.39 14.81 1.94
CA LYS A 127 -10.65 14.90 1.18
C LYS A 127 -11.02 13.56 0.57
N ALA A 128 -12.33 13.32 0.46
CA ALA A 128 -12.83 12.22 -0.35
C ALA A 128 -12.62 12.55 -1.83
N MET A 129 -12.08 11.59 -2.58
CA MET A 129 -11.81 11.74 -4.02
C MET A 129 -13.01 11.37 -4.89
N ASN A 130 -14.00 10.70 -4.32
CA ASN A 130 -15.18 10.22 -5.02
C ASN A 130 -16.46 10.79 -4.38
N GLY A 131 -17.52 10.79 -5.16
CA GLY A 131 -18.81 11.38 -4.74
C GLY A 131 -18.80 12.90 -4.77
N ASN A 132 -19.94 13.47 -4.37
CA ASN A 132 -20.10 14.93 -4.27
C ASN A 132 -19.85 15.36 -2.81
N PRO A 133 -18.93 16.28 -2.52
CA PRO A 133 -18.63 16.72 -1.14
C PRO A 133 -19.83 17.38 -0.44
N SER A 134 -20.82 17.88 -1.19
CA SER A 134 -22.04 18.45 -0.65
C SER A 134 -23.13 17.41 -0.32
N MET A 135 -22.91 16.13 -0.57
CA MET A 135 -23.86 15.08 -0.22
C MET A 135 -24.03 15.00 1.29
N ARG A 136 -25.29 14.94 1.76
CA ARG A 136 -25.62 14.82 3.19
C ARG A 136 -24.96 13.63 3.88
N GLU A 137 -24.84 12.50 3.18
CA GLU A 137 -24.22 11.25 3.65
C GLU A 137 -23.11 10.80 2.70
N GLY A 138 -22.40 11.77 2.10
CA GLY A 138 -21.32 11.52 1.15
C GLY A 138 -20.03 11.05 1.84
N PRO A 139 -19.06 10.61 1.04
CA PRO A 139 -17.82 10.02 1.57
C PRO A 139 -17.00 11.00 2.42
N GLN A 140 -17.09 12.31 2.20
CA GLN A 140 -16.41 13.33 3.02
C GLN A 140 -16.82 13.27 4.50
N LYS A 141 -18.04 12.77 4.80
CA LYS A 141 -18.55 12.64 6.17
C LYS A 141 -17.80 11.61 7.02
N ALA A 142 -17.01 10.76 6.41
CA ALA A 142 -16.11 9.84 7.10
C ALA A 142 -14.83 10.51 7.63
N LEU A 143 -14.60 11.79 7.30
CA LEU A 143 -13.35 12.51 7.55
C LEU A 143 -13.57 13.86 8.27
N ASP A 144 -14.81 14.19 8.66
CA ASP A 144 -15.16 15.53 9.15
C ASP A 144 -15.03 15.69 10.66
N GLY A 145 -14.70 14.62 11.38
CA GLY A 145 -14.55 14.63 12.85
C GLY A 145 -15.87 14.73 13.63
N ASP A 146 -17.01 14.75 12.95
CA ASP A 146 -18.32 14.83 13.58
C ASP A 146 -18.99 13.45 13.64
N LEU A 147 -18.98 12.82 14.80
CA LEU A 147 -19.61 11.51 15.02
C LEU A 147 -21.12 11.49 14.71
N LYS A 148 -21.77 12.65 14.64
CA LYS A 148 -23.23 12.75 14.36
C LYS A 148 -23.52 12.70 12.86
N THR A 149 -22.51 12.85 12.01
CA THR A 149 -22.62 12.62 10.57
C THR A 149 -22.34 11.18 10.22
N LYS A 150 -22.57 10.78 9.00
CA LYS A 150 -22.18 9.46 8.49
C LYS A 150 -21.86 9.49 7.01
N CYS A 151 -20.96 8.64 6.62
CA CYS A 151 -20.74 8.24 5.25
C CYS A 151 -21.66 7.06 4.92
N TYR A 152 -22.46 7.19 3.86
CA TYR A 152 -23.18 6.07 3.23
C TYR A 152 -22.69 5.92 1.81
N PHE A 153 -21.51 5.34 1.68
CA PHE A 153 -20.78 5.26 0.43
C PHE A 153 -19.85 4.05 0.40
N ASN A 154 -19.60 3.50 -0.80
CA ASN A 154 -18.63 2.44 -1.03
C ASN A 154 -18.13 2.46 -2.48
N PRO A 155 -16.79 2.42 -2.75
CA PRO A 155 -15.73 2.52 -1.76
C PRO A 155 -15.59 3.93 -1.17
N LEU A 156 -14.91 4.05 -0.02
CA LEU A 156 -14.36 5.32 0.42
C LEU A 156 -12.96 5.46 -0.18
N ILE A 157 -12.73 6.50 -0.98
CA ILE A 157 -11.43 6.83 -1.58
C ILE A 157 -11.00 8.19 -1.03
N VAL A 158 -9.81 8.25 -0.44
CA VAL A 158 -9.30 9.42 0.29
C VAL A 158 -7.96 9.86 -0.29
N ASP A 159 -7.80 11.16 -0.53
CA ASP A 159 -6.52 11.85 -0.61
C ASP A 159 -6.26 12.49 0.75
N LEU A 160 -5.23 12.07 1.46
CA LEU A 160 -4.84 12.63 2.76
C LEU A 160 -4.18 14.01 2.62
N GLY A 161 -3.85 14.44 1.39
CA GLY A 161 -3.16 15.69 1.10
C GLY A 161 -1.65 15.65 1.33
N GLU A 162 -1.18 14.70 2.12
CA GLU A 162 0.23 14.45 2.44
C GLU A 162 0.48 12.97 2.71
N ASP A 163 1.75 12.56 2.73
CA ASP A 163 2.12 11.20 3.12
C ASP A 163 1.95 11.03 4.63
N VAL A 164 1.10 10.08 5.04
CA VAL A 164 0.85 9.73 6.45
C VAL A 164 1.37 8.32 6.72
N THR A 165 2.15 8.17 7.81
CA THR A 165 2.60 6.86 8.26
C THR A 165 1.69 6.35 9.37
N PHE A 166 1.09 5.17 9.18
CA PHE A 166 0.16 4.53 10.11
C PHE A 166 0.41 3.02 10.19
N ASP A 167 0.09 2.40 11.33
CA ASP A 167 0.22 0.96 11.57
C ASP A 167 -1.13 0.27 11.80
N GLY A 168 -2.21 1.05 11.79
CA GLY A 168 -3.54 0.52 11.94
C GLY A 168 -4.62 1.53 11.57
N TYR A 169 -5.83 1.04 11.45
CA TYR A 169 -7.02 1.82 11.16
C TYR A 169 -8.24 1.27 11.90
N SER A 170 -9.27 2.10 12.00
CA SER A 170 -10.56 1.70 12.56
C SER A 170 -11.66 2.58 11.96
N PHE A 171 -12.91 2.28 12.33
CA PHE A 171 -14.05 3.13 12.00
C PHE A 171 -15.00 3.24 13.18
N VAL A 172 -15.87 4.24 13.15
CA VAL A 172 -16.94 4.44 14.12
C VAL A 172 -18.26 4.07 13.49
N THR A 173 -19.06 3.25 14.16
CA THR A 173 -20.39 2.84 13.67
C THR A 173 -21.31 4.05 13.47
N ALA A 174 -22.12 4.03 12.42
CA ALA A 174 -23.05 5.10 12.10
C ALA A 174 -24.25 5.17 13.08
N ASN A 175 -25.16 6.11 12.85
CA ASN A 175 -26.32 6.38 13.71
C ASN A 175 -27.43 5.33 13.64
N ASP A 176 -27.56 4.60 12.53
CA ASP A 176 -28.71 3.73 12.25
C ASP A 176 -28.30 2.41 11.60
N ALA A 177 -29.26 1.70 11.05
CA ALA A 177 -29.15 0.56 10.12
C ALA A 177 -27.92 -0.33 10.29
N ILE A 178 -27.83 -1.08 11.41
CA ILE A 178 -26.72 -2.00 11.72
C ILE A 178 -26.40 -3.00 10.58
N GLY A 179 -27.37 -3.32 9.72
CA GLY A 179 -27.16 -4.18 8.54
C GLY A 179 -26.32 -3.53 7.44
N ARG A 180 -25.85 -2.29 7.60
CA ARG A 180 -24.97 -1.57 6.69
C ARG A 180 -23.54 -1.46 7.21
N ASP A 181 -23.28 -1.95 8.43
CA ASP A 181 -21.94 -1.93 9.01
C ASP A 181 -21.00 -2.83 8.17
N PRO A 182 -19.75 -2.41 7.93
CA PRO A 182 -18.75 -3.25 7.26
C PRO A 182 -18.54 -4.57 8.00
N ARG A 183 -18.53 -5.68 7.25
CA ARG A 183 -18.23 -7.02 7.76
C ARG A 183 -17.00 -7.64 7.12
N SER A 184 -16.88 -7.48 5.82
CA SER A 184 -15.71 -7.91 5.05
C SER A 184 -15.28 -6.80 4.11
N TRP A 185 -13.99 -6.45 4.14
CA TRP A 185 -13.46 -5.35 3.34
C TRP A 185 -11.97 -5.49 3.08
N THR A 186 -11.47 -4.65 2.19
CA THR A 186 -10.04 -4.40 2.00
C THR A 186 -9.72 -2.92 2.21
N LEU A 187 -8.52 -2.65 2.75
CA LEU A 187 -7.89 -1.35 2.72
C LEU A 187 -6.70 -1.42 1.77
N ALA A 188 -6.64 -0.50 0.82
CA ALA A 188 -5.49 -0.32 -0.06
C ALA A 188 -4.85 1.04 0.19
N ALA A 189 -3.53 1.08 0.14
CA ALA A 189 -2.72 2.28 0.08
C ALA A 189 -2.41 2.60 -1.38
N GLY A 190 -2.48 3.87 -1.76
CA GLY A 190 -2.24 4.33 -3.10
C GLY A 190 -0.98 5.15 -3.21
N THR A 191 -0.23 4.94 -4.28
CA THR A 191 0.93 5.73 -4.67
C THR A 191 0.69 6.32 -6.05
N GLU A 192 0.87 7.62 -6.19
CA GLU A 192 0.76 8.27 -7.50
C GLU A 192 1.98 7.91 -8.35
N THR A 193 1.73 7.35 -9.52
CA THR A 193 2.75 6.89 -10.46
C THR A 193 2.32 7.24 -11.88
N GLY A 194 3.10 8.05 -12.59
CA GLY A 194 2.80 8.41 -13.98
C GLY A 194 1.44 9.11 -14.20
N GLY A 195 0.91 9.81 -13.19
CA GLY A 195 -0.39 10.48 -13.24
C GLY A 195 -1.58 9.62 -12.81
N ASP A 196 -1.36 8.32 -12.55
CA ASP A 196 -2.34 7.39 -12.03
C ASP A 196 -2.04 7.00 -10.58
N ILE A 197 -3.01 6.44 -9.88
CA ILE A 197 -2.81 5.91 -8.53
C ILE A 197 -2.70 4.40 -8.60
N ALA A 198 -1.51 3.90 -8.28
CA ALA A 198 -1.27 2.48 -8.07
C ALA A 198 -1.73 2.08 -6.66
N TRP A 199 -2.53 1.02 -6.56
CA TRP A 199 -3.12 0.56 -5.31
C TRP A 199 -2.47 -0.74 -4.83
N SER A 200 -1.98 -0.76 -3.58
CA SER A 200 -1.50 -1.96 -2.89
C SER A 200 -2.39 -2.29 -1.70
N THR A 201 -2.86 -3.53 -1.59
CA THR A 201 -3.67 -3.96 -0.45
C THR A 201 -2.81 -4.03 0.81
N VAL A 202 -3.19 -3.26 1.82
CA VAL A 202 -2.48 -3.20 3.11
C VAL A 202 -3.30 -3.76 4.27
N GLY A 203 -4.56 -4.09 4.04
CA GLY A 203 -5.42 -4.70 5.03
C GLY A 203 -6.57 -5.47 4.39
N SER A 204 -6.89 -6.63 4.96
CA SER A 204 -8.06 -7.41 4.59
C SER A 204 -8.72 -7.96 5.84
N VAL A 205 -10.03 -7.81 5.94
CA VAL A 205 -10.83 -8.30 7.05
C VAL A 205 -12.02 -9.07 6.50
N ASN A 206 -12.28 -10.24 7.08
CA ASN A 206 -13.40 -11.09 6.72
C ASN A 206 -14.23 -11.42 7.96
N GLY A 207 -15.54 -11.32 7.85
CA GLY A 207 -16.48 -11.80 8.85
C GLY A 207 -16.48 -11.01 10.17
N PHE A 208 -16.01 -9.76 10.18
CA PHE A 208 -15.99 -8.93 11.39
C PHE A 208 -17.42 -8.58 11.85
N GLU A 209 -17.62 -8.59 13.17
CA GLU A 209 -18.87 -8.18 13.79
C GLU A 209 -18.68 -6.87 14.56
N ALA A 210 -19.04 -5.76 13.92
CA ALA A 210 -18.99 -4.44 14.55
C ALA A 210 -19.95 -4.34 15.76
N PRO A 211 -19.68 -3.48 16.76
CA PRO A 211 -20.62 -3.24 17.88
C PRO A 211 -22.01 -2.87 17.37
N LYS A 212 -23.05 -3.38 18.04
CA LYS A 212 -24.44 -2.98 17.73
C LYS A 212 -24.77 -1.58 18.24
N THR A 213 -24.04 -1.12 19.26
CA THR A 213 -24.15 0.26 19.78
C THR A 213 -23.68 1.21 18.70
N ARG A 214 -24.47 2.28 18.53
CA ARG A 214 -24.21 3.30 17.51
C ARG A 214 -23.22 4.35 18.01
N PHE A 215 -22.55 5.05 17.08
CA PHE A 215 -21.49 6.03 17.36
C PHE A 215 -20.37 5.48 18.23
N THR A 216 -20.06 4.21 18.05
CA THR A 216 -19.06 3.50 18.83
C THR A 216 -17.94 3.05 17.90
N GLU A 217 -16.70 3.20 18.31
CA GLU A 217 -15.58 2.60 17.61
C GLU A 217 -15.81 1.10 17.39
N ALA A 218 -15.26 0.58 16.31
CA ALA A 218 -15.34 -0.85 15.98
C ALA A 218 -14.81 -1.76 17.09
N GLY A 219 -14.17 -1.18 18.12
CA GLY A 219 -13.64 -1.90 19.29
C GLY A 219 -12.33 -2.63 18.98
N LYS A 220 -11.77 -2.42 17.82
CA LYS A 220 -10.53 -3.01 17.36
C LYS A 220 -9.80 -2.05 16.42
N ILE A 221 -8.48 -1.92 16.62
CA ILE A 221 -7.58 -1.36 15.63
C ILE A 221 -7.19 -2.50 14.70
N PHE A 222 -7.50 -2.36 13.42
CA PHE A 222 -7.13 -3.33 12.39
C PHE A 222 -5.72 -3.02 11.94
N PRO A 223 -4.78 -3.96 12.06
CA PRO A 223 -3.41 -3.73 11.65
C PRO A 223 -3.34 -3.60 10.13
N VAL A 224 -2.42 -2.78 9.67
CA VAL A 224 -2.00 -2.76 8.27
C VAL A 224 -0.75 -3.60 8.11
N LYS A 225 -0.62 -4.21 6.95
CA LYS A 225 0.57 -4.94 6.54
C LYS A 225 0.75 -4.70 5.05
N LEU A 226 1.95 -4.27 4.68
CA LEU A 226 2.33 -4.30 3.28
C LEU A 226 2.49 -5.77 2.87
N ASN A 227 1.46 -6.33 2.22
CA ASN A 227 1.56 -7.64 1.59
C ASN A 227 2.05 -7.51 0.14
N ASP A 228 1.76 -6.37 -0.47
CA ASP A 228 2.15 -5.99 -1.82
C ASP A 228 3.06 -4.76 -1.68
N VAL A 229 4.37 -4.97 -1.72
CA VAL A 229 5.38 -3.93 -1.44
C VAL A 229 5.84 -3.22 -2.72
N VAL A 230 5.54 -3.80 -3.88
CA VAL A 230 5.71 -3.17 -5.19
C VAL A 230 4.32 -2.86 -5.74
N PRO A 231 3.94 -1.58 -5.96
CA PRO A 231 2.62 -1.26 -6.50
C PRO A 231 2.34 -2.04 -7.80
N ALA A 232 1.16 -2.63 -7.94
CA ALA A 232 0.86 -3.61 -9.00
C ALA A 232 1.21 -3.15 -10.42
N ASN A 233 0.91 -1.89 -10.75
CA ASN A 233 1.22 -1.28 -12.06
C ASN A 233 2.61 -0.62 -12.14
N TYR A 234 3.44 -0.73 -11.07
CA TYR A 234 4.76 -0.11 -11.04
C TYR A 234 5.72 -0.85 -11.98
N PRO A 235 6.33 -0.15 -12.96
CA PRO A 235 7.25 -0.78 -13.88
C PRO A 235 8.55 -1.23 -13.20
N VAL A 236 8.90 -2.50 -13.30
CA VAL A 236 10.16 -3.05 -12.81
C VAL A 236 10.88 -3.75 -13.94
N THR A 237 12.08 -3.30 -14.26
CA THR A 237 12.99 -4.00 -15.18
C THR A 237 14.11 -4.66 -14.39
N VAL A 238 14.28 -5.97 -14.56
CA VAL A 238 15.35 -6.74 -13.91
C VAL A 238 16.36 -7.14 -14.98
N GLY A 239 17.43 -6.38 -15.10
CA GLY A 239 18.52 -6.68 -16.08
C GLY A 239 19.24 -7.97 -15.77
N ALA A 240 19.99 -8.53 -16.72
CA ALA A 240 20.67 -9.82 -16.63
C ALA A 240 21.57 -10.02 -15.39
N LYS A 241 22.12 -8.92 -14.84
CA LYS A 241 22.92 -8.92 -13.60
C LYS A 241 22.15 -8.43 -12.39
N GLY A 242 20.87 -8.07 -12.58
CA GLY A 242 19.97 -7.57 -11.55
C GLY A 242 19.26 -8.70 -10.82
N ARG A 243 18.90 -8.43 -9.58
CA ARG A 243 18.07 -9.30 -8.74
C ARG A 243 16.98 -8.48 -8.04
N LEU A 244 15.76 -8.94 -8.15
CA LEU A 244 14.64 -8.46 -7.33
C LEU A 244 14.40 -9.50 -6.22
N VAL A 245 14.52 -9.10 -4.96
CA VAL A 245 14.28 -9.96 -3.80
C VAL A 245 12.99 -9.56 -3.13
N LEU A 246 12.04 -10.49 -3.08
CA LEU A 246 10.74 -10.32 -2.43
C LEU A 246 10.70 -11.22 -1.19
N ALA A 247 10.55 -10.63 -0.02
CA ALA A 247 10.59 -11.35 1.24
C ALA A 247 9.26 -11.23 2.00
N GLY A 248 8.61 -12.36 2.31
CA GLY A 248 7.36 -12.43 3.08
C GLY A 248 6.15 -11.76 2.41
N ALA A 249 6.26 -11.38 1.14
CA ALA A 249 5.27 -10.61 0.40
C ALA A 249 4.38 -11.49 -0.49
N SER A 250 3.22 -10.96 -0.88
CA SER A 250 2.39 -11.49 -1.96
C SER A 250 2.27 -10.39 -3.00
N GLU A 251 3.06 -10.49 -4.05
CA GLU A 251 3.20 -9.45 -5.07
C GLU A 251 2.40 -9.77 -6.32
N THR A 252 1.81 -8.74 -6.91
CA THR A 252 1.28 -8.79 -8.28
C THR A 252 2.13 -7.88 -9.15
N LEU A 253 2.94 -8.44 -10.01
CA LEU A 253 3.80 -7.70 -10.93
C LEU A 253 3.13 -7.56 -12.30
N GLU A 254 2.43 -6.45 -12.52
CA GLU A 254 1.74 -6.21 -13.79
C GLU A 254 2.70 -5.79 -14.90
N ARG A 255 3.74 -5.02 -14.57
CA ARG A 255 4.67 -4.42 -15.51
C ARG A 255 6.12 -4.83 -15.20
N CYS A 256 6.35 -6.15 -15.06
CA CYS A 256 7.69 -6.69 -14.86
C CYS A 256 8.29 -7.13 -16.19
N ALA A 257 9.54 -6.76 -16.43
CA ALA A 257 10.30 -7.07 -17.64
C ALA A 257 11.74 -7.45 -17.32
N GLY A 258 12.46 -7.97 -18.33
CA GLY A 258 13.89 -8.28 -18.25
C GLY A 258 14.19 -9.75 -18.08
N GLU A 259 15.48 -10.07 -17.97
CA GLU A 259 16.04 -11.44 -18.00
C GLU A 259 16.85 -11.80 -16.75
N GLY A 260 16.79 -10.97 -15.71
CA GLY A 260 17.53 -11.18 -14.46
C GLY A 260 16.92 -12.25 -13.56
N LEU A 261 17.11 -12.10 -12.26
CA LEU A 261 16.68 -13.07 -11.26
C LEU A 261 15.68 -12.43 -10.30
N ILE A 262 14.53 -13.08 -10.09
CA ILE A 262 13.63 -12.79 -8.98
C ILE A 262 13.84 -13.85 -7.91
N VAL A 263 14.10 -13.43 -6.68
CA VAL A 263 14.32 -14.30 -5.51
C VAL A 263 13.13 -14.17 -4.57
N LEU A 264 12.50 -15.30 -4.24
CA LEU A 264 11.39 -15.37 -3.30
C LEU A 264 11.86 -15.90 -1.94
N GLU A 265 11.73 -15.10 -0.90
CA GLU A 265 11.99 -15.47 0.48
C GLU A 265 10.67 -15.60 1.23
N ASN A 266 10.03 -16.79 1.19
CA ASN A 266 8.67 -17.02 1.70
C ASN A 266 7.65 -16.04 1.12
N ALA A 267 7.73 -15.79 -0.16
CA ALA A 267 6.90 -14.85 -0.89
C ALA A 267 6.12 -15.53 -2.00
N THR A 268 5.05 -14.88 -2.48
CA THR A 268 4.31 -15.31 -3.67
C THR A 268 4.39 -14.21 -4.71
N VAL A 269 4.60 -14.55 -5.97
CA VAL A 269 4.53 -13.61 -7.07
C VAL A 269 3.51 -14.07 -8.11
N ASP A 270 2.60 -13.16 -8.46
CA ASP A 270 1.65 -13.28 -9.56
C ASP A 270 2.10 -12.39 -10.71
N PHE A 271 2.45 -12.98 -11.85
CA PHE A 271 2.70 -12.21 -13.06
C PHE A 271 1.41 -12.00 -13.83
N ALA A 272 1.10 -10.75 -14.13
CA ALA A 272 -0.05 -10.42 -14.97
C ALA A 272 0.25 -10.72 -16.45
N PRO A 273 -0.79 -10.84 -17.31
CA PRO A 273 -0.60 -11.18 -18.74
C PRO A 273 0.29 -10.23 -19.53
N GLN A 274 0.40 -8.98 -19.10
CA GLN A 274 1.23 -7.96 -19.73
C GLN A 274 2.70 -7.98 -19.27
N ALA A 275 3.05 -8.79 -18.26
CA ALA A 275 4.44 -8.94 -17.84
C ALA A 275 5.26 -9.63 -18.94
N THR A 276 6.43 -9.07 -19.25
CA THR A 276 7.34 -9.58 -20.28
C THR A 276 8.66 -10.09 -19.67
N PHE A 277 8.61 -10.53 -18.42
CA PHE A 277 9.75 -11.08 -17.71
C PHE A 277 10.14 -12.45 -18.30
N SER A 278 11.37 -12.58 -18.74
CA SER A 278 11.94 -13.80 -19.37
C SER A 278 13.10 -14.40 -18.55
N GLY A 279 13.39 -13.83 -17.39
CA GLY A 279 14.44 -14.28 -16.49
C GLY A 279 14.05 -15.50 -15.65
N SER A 280 14.77 -15.71 -14.58
CA SER A 280 14.57 -16.83 -13.67
C SER A 280 13.91 -16.40 -12.37
N VAL A 281 13.12 -17.30 -11.78
CA VAL A 281 12.58 -17.14 -10.42
C VAL A 281 13.14 -18.25 -9.56
N ALA A 282 13.67 -17.93 -8.38
CA ALA A 282 14.29 -18.88 -7.45
C ALA A 282 13.85 -18.59 -6.01
N GLY A 283 14.12 -19.54 -5.09
CA GLY A 283 13.87 -19.40 -3.65
C GLY A 283 12.66 -20.18 -3.17
N GLY A 284 12.23 -19.91 -1.94
CA GLY A 284 11.09 -20.57 -1.28
C GLY A 284 9.82 -19.76 -1.39
N GLY A 285 8.95 -20.09 -2.35
CA GLY A 285 7.72 -19.37 -2.55
C GLY A 285 6.88 -19.92 -3.69
N ALA A 286 5.80 -19.24 -4.04
CA ALA A 286 4.90 -19.61 -5.13
C ALA A 286 5.00 -18.62 -6.28
N VAL A 287 4.88 -19.12 -7.51
CA VAL A 287 4.86 -18.32 -8.74
C VAL A 287 3.62 -18.66 -9.53
N ASN A 288 2.84 -17.65 -9.86
CA ASN A 288 1.65 -17.81 -10.67
C ASN A 288 1.76 -16.93 -11.92
N TRP A 289 1.47 -17.51 -13.08
CA TRP A 289 1.34 -16.79 -14.34
C TRP A 289 -0.13 -16.68 -14.68
N ARG A 290 -0.64 -15.46 -14.64
CA ARG A 290 -2.03 -15.21 -15.05
C ARG A 290 -2.09 -15.21 -16.59
N LYS A 291 -3.03 -15.98 -17.13
CA LYS A 291 -3.27 -16.04 -18.59
C LYS A 291 -4.27 -14.98 -19.00
#